data_005c9a9e18f7bfc36c8d0d07d35d11bd
#
_entry.id   005c9a9e18f7bfc36c8d0d07d35d11bd
#
_cell.length_a   1.000
_cell.length_b   1.000
_cell.length_c   1.000
_cell.angle_alpha   90.00
_cell.angle_beta   90.00
_cell.angle_gamma   90.00
#
_symmetry.space_group_name_H-M   'P 1'
#
loop_
_entity.id
_entity.type
_entity.pdbx_description
1 polymer ?
#
loop_
_entity_poly.entity_id
_entity_poly.type
_entity_poly.pdbx_seq_one_letter_code
_entity_poly.pdbx_strand_id
1 'polypeptide(L)'
;MKVRDKVVVVTGAGSGMGRELSLELLARGASVAGVDLREAGLEETERRAGARDARWARFPLDITDRAAVAALPERVKTRFGQVDGVINCAGIIQPFVRLVSLDDAAIERVMQVNFYGTLQMTRAFLPHLLARPSAHVVNVSSMGGFLPVPGQTLYGASKAAVKLLTEGLHAELAGTPVRVTIVFPGAIATDITKNSGVTIPGVDPEKSRLKPYPADRAARDILDAMERDRYRVLVGPDAKLLDALYRLHPRRAAAFIAAQMKELLPS
;
A
#
# COMPACT_ATOMS: atom_id res chain seq x y z
N MET A 1 11.27 -9.85 -10.05
CA MET A 1 12.32 -10.34 -9.09
C MET A 1 11.73 -11.49 -8.28
N LYS A 2 12.35 -12.68 -8.26
CA LYS A 2 11.96 -13.76 -7.34
C LYS A 2 12.30 -13.37 -5.90
N VAL A 3 11.40 -13.66 -4.94
CA VAL A 3 11.55 -13.16 -3.55
C VAL A 3 12.32 -14.10 -2.62
N ARG A 4 12.50 -15.37 -2.98
CA ARG A 4 13.30 -16.33 -2.20
C ARG A 4 14.73 -15.80 -1.98
N ASP A 5 15.21 -15.87 -0.74
CA ASP A 5 16.53 -15.40 -0.29
C ASP A 5 16.77 -13.88 -0.53
N LYS A 6 15.69 -13.11 -0.70
CA LYS A 6 15.72 -11.66 -0.83
C LYS A 6 15.31 -10.98 0.47
N VAL A 7 15.82 -9.79 0.70
CA VAL A 7 15.43 -8.94 1.81
C VAL A 7 14.45 -7.88 1.31
N VAL A 8 13.23 -7.90 1.84
CA VAL A 8 12.15 -7.00 1.42
C VAL A 8 11.66 -6.18 2.61
N VAL A 9 11.64 -4.87 2.45
CA VAL A 9 11.04 -3.94 3.41
C VAL A 9 9.56 -3.79 3.09
N VAL A 10 8.70 -3.90 4.10
CA VAL A 10 7.24 -3.73 3.93
C VAL A 10 6.75 -2.67 4.91
N THR A 11 6.18 -1.56 4.42
CA THR A 11 5.53 -0.57 5.28
C THR A 11 4.05 -0.94 5.52
N GLY A 12 3.53 -0.59 6.71
CA GLY A 12 2.19 -1.03 7.12
C GLY A 12 2.14 -2.52 7.51
N ALA A 13 3.29 -3.09 7.86
CA ALA A 13 3.44 -4.52 8.14
C ALA A 13 2.72 -5.00 9.40
N GLY A 14 2.26 -4.09 10.24
CA GLY A 14 1.56 -4.40 11.49
C GLY A 14 0.10 -4.78 11.31
N SER A 15 -0.52 -4.62 10.13
CA SER A 15 -1.94 -4.91 9.95
C SER A 15 -2.35 -5.11 8.49
N GLY A 16 -3.57 -5.61 8.28
CA GLY A 16 -4.23 -5.68 6.98
C GLY A 16 -3.35 -6.27 5.88
N MET A 17 -3.33 -5.63 4.73
CA MET A 17 -2.61 -6.10 3.55
C MET A 17 -1.09 -6.12 3.73
N GLY A 18 -0.51 -5.15 4.47
CA GLY A 18 0.93 -5.13 4.76
C GLY A 18 1.39 -6.31 5.63
N ARG A 19 0.56 -6.72 6.60
CA ARG A 19 0.77 -7.95 7.37
C ARG A 19 0.75 -9.18 6.47
N GLU A 20 -0.29 -9.33 5.66
CA GLU A 20 -0.43 -10.51 4.80
C GLU A 20 0.67 -10.59 3.73
N LEU A 21 1.14 -9.44 3.20
CA LEU A 21 2.33 -9.36 2.35
C LEU A 21 3.58 -9.86 3.07
N SER A 22 3.76 -9.46 4.34
CA SER A 22 4.90 -9.89 5.14
C SER A 22 4.88 -11.39 5.41
N LEU A 23 3.73 -11.94 5.78
CA LEU A 23 3.55 -13.38 6.02
C LEU A 23 3.78 -14.21 4.75
N GLU A 24 3.25 -13.77 3.62
CA GLU A 24 3.41 -14.46 2.34
C GLU A 24 4.86 -14.38 1.83
N LEU A 25 5.57 -13.24 2.03
CA LEU A 25 7.00 -13.13 1.73
C LEU A 25 7.84 -14.14 2.53
N LEU A 26 7.59 -14.23 3.85
CA LEU A 26 8.26 -15.20 4.71
C LEU A 26 7.97 -16.64 4.26
N ALA A 27 6.73 -16.95 3.92
CA ALA A 27 6.35 -18.26 3.40
C ALA A 27 7.04 -18.61 2.07
N ARG A 28 7.32 -17.61 1.23
CA ARG A 28 8.10 -17.77 -0.03
C ARG A 28 9.61 -17.80 0.18
N GLY A 29 10.11 -17.68 1.41
CA GLY A 29 11.52 -17.77 1.75
C GLY A 29 12.26 -16.44 1.66
N ALA A 30 11.57 -15.31 1.68
CA ALA A 30 12.20 -13.99 1.82
C ALA A 30 12.53 -13.69 3.28
N SER A 31 13.47 -12.76 3.50
CA SER A 31 13.63 -12.04 4.76
C SER A 31 12.84 -10.73 4.72
N VAL A 32 12.16 -10.38 5.81
CA VAL A 32 11.25 -9.23 5.84
C VAL A 32 11.63 -8.26 6.96
N ALA A 33 11.86 -7.02 6.58
CA ALA A 33 11.93 -5.89 7.48
C ALA A 33 10.52 -5.24 7.56
N GLY A 34 9.77 -5.59 8.59
CA GLY A 34 8.42 -5.05 8.82
C GLY A 34 8.47 -3.67 9.46
N VAL A 35 7.92 -2.67 8.78
CA VAL A 35 7.84 -1.27 9.23
C VAL A 35 6.38 -0.91 9.53
N ASP A 36 6.11 -0.42 10.71
CA ASP A 36 4.79 0.11 11.10
C ASP A 36 4.95 1.13 12.23
N LEU A 37 4.03 2.07 12.33
CA LEU A 37 3.97 3.01 13.44
C LEU A 37 3.67 2.29 14.77
N ARG A 38 2.85 1.25 14.73
CA ARG A 38 2.36 0.53 15.90
C ARG A 38 3.16 -0.75 16.14
N GLU A 39 3.98 -0.72 17.18
CA GLU A 39 4.81 -1.86 17.56
C GLU A 39 3.98 -3.12 17.86
N ALA A 40 2.88 -2.98 18.59
CA ALA A 40 1.97 -4.09 18.88
C ALA A 40 1.43 -4.78 17.63
N GLY A 41 1.26 -4.03 16.53
CA GLY A 41 0.88 -4.59 15.22
C GLY A 41 1.98 -5.46 14.63
N LEU A 42 3.24 -5.04 14.75
CA LEU A 42 4.41 -5.80 14.31
C LEU A 42 4.61 -7.07 15.15
N GLU A 43 4.39 -6.98 16.47
CA GLU A 43 4.42 -8.14 17.38
C GLU A 43 3.39 -9.19 17.00
N GLU A 44 2.17 -8.77 16.69
CA GLU A 44 1.13 -9.69 16.21
C GLU A 44 1.51 -10.34 14.88
N THR A 45 2.14 -9.59 13.96
CA THR A 45 2.65 -10.15 12.69
C THR A 45 3.74 -11.18 12.93
N GLU A 46 4.68 -10.88 13.83
CA GLU A 46 5.74 -11.81 14.27
C GLU A 46 5.17 -13.09 14.86
N ARG A 47 4.18 -12.97 15.76
CA ARG A 47 3.51 -14.10 16.36
C ARG A 47 2.84 -15.00 15.31
N ARG A 48 2.20 -14.42 14.29
CA ARG A 48 1.58 -15.17 13.18
C ARG A 48 2.60 -15.79 12.24
N ALA A 49 3.75 -15.17 12.07
CA ALA A 49 4.85 -15.73 11.27
C ALA A 49 5.52 -16.94 11.94
N GLY A 50 5.24 -17.16 13.23
CA GLY A 50 5.93 -18.12 14.06
C GLY A 50 7.22 -17.53 14.62
N ALA A 51 7.24 -17.23 15.91
CA ALA A 51 8.23 -16.40 16.65
C ALA A 51 9.71 -16.83 16.56
N ARG A 52 10.06 -17.80 15.73
CA ARG A 52 11.43 -18.32 15.54
C ARG A 52 12.01 -18.03 14.18
N ASP A 53 11.34 -17.22 13.36
CA ASP A 53 11.84 -16.95 12.00
C ASP A 53 12.89 -15.83 12.04
N ALA A 54 14.17 -16.23 11.97
CA ALA A 54 15.30 -15.29 11.88
C ALA A 54 15.21 -14.34 10.65
N ARG A 55 14.29 -14.63 9.72
CA ARG A 55 14.02 -13.83 8.53
C ARG A 55 13.05 -12.68 8.76
N TRP A 56 12.50 -12.53 9.97
CA TRP A 56 11.66 -11.38 10.34
C TRP A 56 12.41 -10.42 11.25
N ALA A 57 12.23 -9.12 11.04
CA ALA A 57 12.63 -8.10 11.99
C ALA A 57 11.62 -6.94 12.02
N ARG A 58 11.38 -6.44 13.23
CA ARG A 58 10.50 -5.30 13.48
C ARG A 58 11.28 -3.98 13.42
N PHE A 59 10.68 -3.02 12.76
CA PHE A 59 11.15 -1.64 12.70
C PHE A 59 9.99 -0.69 13.02
N PRO A 60 9.67 -0.49 14.34
CA PRO A 60 8.70 0.52 14.73
C PRO A 60 9.17 1.89 14.25
N LEU A 61 8.39 2.54 13.38
CA LEU A 61 8.79 3.79 12.74
C LEU A 61 7.58 4.48 12.12
N ASP A 62 7.51 5.81 12.29
CA ASP A 62 6.61 6.67 11.54
C ASP A 62 7.25 7.03 10.19
N ILE A 63 6.61 6.62 9.09
CA ILE A 63 7.11 6.92 7.74
C ILE A 63 7.05 8.41 7.37
N THR A 64 6.41 9.24 8.21
CA THR A 64 6.40 10.70 8.06
C THR A 64 7.62 11.37 8.71
N ASP A 65 8.33 10.67 9.59
CA ASP A 65 9.58 11.12 10.16
C ASP A 65 10.73 10.91 9.16
N ARG A 66 11.13 12.02 8.53
CA ARG A 66 12.17 12.02 7.49
C ARG A 66 13.53 11.53 8.00
N ALA A 67 13.90 11.87 9.22
CA ALA A 67 15.19 11.48 9.79
C ALA A 67 15.22 9.98 10.09
N ALA A 68 14.14 9.47 10.69
CA ALA A 68 14.01 8.05 10.98
C ALA A 68 13.98 7.21 9.69
N VAL A 69 13.27 7.68 8.64
CA VAL A 69 13.23 7.01 7.33
C VAL A 69 14.61 7.04 6.66
N ALA A 70 15.33 8.15 6.73
CA ALA A 70 16.67 8.25 6.13
C ALA A 70 17.69 7.28 6.78
N ALA A 71 17.56 7.01 8.08
CA ALA A 71 18.43 6.08 8.80
C ALA A 71 18.04 4.60 8.64
N LEU A 72 16.82 4.33 8.15
CA LEU A 72 16.27 2.96 8.10
C LEU A 72 17.05 2.00 7.17
N PRO A 73 17.53 2.40 5.97
CA PRO A 73 18.27 1.49 5.10
C PRO A 73 19.50 0.87 5.77
N GLU A 74 20.29 1.65 6.51
CA GLU A 74 21.46 1.14 7.21
C GLU A 74 21.07 0.21 8.37
N ARG A 75 20.00 0.50 9.09
CA ARG A 75 19.46 -0.38 10.14
C ARG A 75 19.03 -1.74 9.56
N VAL A 76 18.37 -1.74 8.40
CA VAL A 76 17.96 -2.97 7.71
C VAL A 76 19.18 -3.75 7.21
N LYS A 77 20.18 -3.06 6.64
CA LYS A 77 21.44 -3.68 6.22
C LYS A 77 22.24 -4.28 7.38
N THR A 78 22.29 -3.59 8.52
CA THR A 78 22.92 -4.12 9.74
C THR A 78 22.25 -5.43 10.17
N ARG A 79 20.93 -5.55 10.03
CA ARG A 79 20.18 -6.75 10.44
C ARG A 79 20.28 -7.90 9.43
N PHE A 80 20.25 -7.60 8.12
CA PHE A 80 20.08 -8.61 7.06
C PHE A 80 21.24 -8.62 6.02
N GLY A 81 22.18 -7.71 6.12
CA GLY A 81 23.31 -7.59 5.20
C GLY A 81 22.99 -6.86 3.89
N GLN A 82 21.72 -6.83 3.47
CA GLN A 82 21.29 -6.27 2.17
C GLN A 82 19.84 -5.81 2.19
N VAL A 83 19.44 -5.12 1.12
CA VAL A 83 18.03 -4.82 0.79
C VAL A 83 17.84 -5.05 -0.71
N ASP A 84 16.83 -5.83 -1.09
CA ASP A 84 16.53 -6.17 -2.48
C ASP A 84 15.17 -5.62 -2.94
N GLY A 85 14.29 -5.26 -2.01
CA GLY A 85 12.97 -4.73 -2.38
C GLY A 85 12.33 -3.87 -1.29
N VAL A 86 11.43 -2.98 -1.75
CA VAL A 86 10.57 -2.17 -0.86
C VAL A 86 9.13 -2.27 -1.36
N ILE A 87 8.21 -2.59 -0.44
CA ILE A 87 6.77 -2.57 -0.67
C ILE A 87 6.17 -1.46 0.19
N ASN A 88 5.82 -0.35 -0.42
CA ASN A 88 5.14 0.77 0.22
C ASN A 88 3.65 0.48 0.28
N CYS A 89 3.19 -0.11 1.40
CA CYS A 89 1.81 -0.51 1.62
C CYS A 89 1.11 0.30 2.72
N ALA A 90 1.86 1.03 3.56
CA ALA A 90 1.28 1.91 4.56
C ALA A 90 0.36 2.97 3.92
N GLY A 91 -0.76 3.23 4.55
CA GLY A 91 -1.70 4.24 4.08
C GLY A 91 -2.91 4.36 5.01
N ILE A 92 -3.53 5.51 4.96
CA ILE A 92 -4.73 5.86 5.72
C ILE A 92 -5.77 6.46 4.80
N ILE A 93 -7.03 6.44 5.22
CA ILE A 93 -8.15 7.12 4.55
C ILE A 93 -8.54 8.39 5.31
N GLN A 94 -9.21 9.31 4.62
CA GLN A 94 -9.87 10.45 5.25
C GLN A 94 -11.23 10.06 5.84
N PRO A 95 -11.84 10.87 6.73
CA PRO A 95 -13.25 10.75 7.08
C PRO A 95 -14.15 10.81 5.84
N PHE A 96 -15.26 10.07 5.84
CA PHE A 96 -16.24 10.09 4.75
C PHE A 96 -17.12 11.35 4.82
N VAL A 97 -16.56 12.47 4.38
CA VAL A 97 -17.23 13.78 4.38
C VAL A 97 -17.03 14.48 3.04
N ARG A 98 -17.85 15.48 2.76
CA ARG A 98 -17.67 16.35 1.60
C ARG A 98 -16.39 17.18 1.75
N LEU A 99 -15.75 17.54 0.64
CA LEU A 99 -14.49 18.29 0.66
C LEU A 99 -14.60 19.62 1.44
N VAL A 100 -15.75 20.30 1.35
CA VAL A 100 -16.01 21.56 2.07
C VAL A 100 -16.01 21.39 3.60
N SER A 101 -16.25 20.16 4.09
CA SER A 101 -16.29 19.84 5.53
C SER A 101 -15.05 19.05 5.99
N LEU A 102 -14.07 18.88 5.11
CA LEU A 102 -12.87 18.14 5.46
C LEU A 102 -11.91 19.06 6.22
N ASP A 103 -11.45 18.63 7.38
CA ASP A 103 -10.53 19.32 8.25
C ASP A 103 -9.11 19.36 7.62
N ASP A 104 -8.44 20.51 7.71
CA ASP A 104 -7.09 20.73 7.21
C ASP A 104 -6.07 19.76 7.82
N ALA A 105 -6.19 19.45 9.11
CA ALA A 105 -5.33 18.45 9.76
C ALA A 105 -5.49 17.04 9.16
N ALA A 106 -6.71 16.67 8.75
CA ALA A 106 -6.94 15.41 8.03
C ALA A 106 -6.34 15.45 6.63
N ILE A 107 -6.41 16.61 5.95
CA ILE A 107 -5.78 16.84 4.63
C ILE A 107 -4.27 16.60 4.73
N GLU A 108 -3.61 17.30 5.66
CA GLU A 108 -2.17 17.20 5.86
C GLU A 108 -1.76 15.77 6.23
N ARG A 109 -2.45 15.14 7.18
CA ARG A 109 -2.14 13.78 7.63
C ARG A 109 -2.24 12.76 6.50
N VAL A 110 -3.28 12.81 5.67
CA VAL A 110 -3.45 11.89 4.54
C VAL A 110 -2.33 12.06 3.52
N MET A 111 -1.97 13.31 3.17
CA MET A 111 -0.87 13.58 2.24
C MET A 111 0.48 13.17 2.82
N GLN A 112 0.75 13.46 4.09
CA GLN A 112 2.01 13.11 4.75
C GLN A 112 2.22 11.59 4.78
N VAL A 113 1.20 10.81 5.15
CA VAL A 113 1.32 9.36 5.21
C VAL A 113 1.32 8.75 3.80
N ASN A 114 0.30 9.02 2.99
CA ASN A 114 0.09 8.29 1.74
C ASN A 114 1.10 8.65 0.65
N PHE A 115 1.39 9.94 0.49
CA PHE A 115 2.26 10.43 -0.58
C PHE A 115 3.69 10.66 -0.09
N TYR A 116 3.89 11.56 0.88
CA TYR A 116 5.24 11.90 1.32
C TYR A 116 5.95 10.74 2.00
N GLY A 117 5.25 9.93 2.79
CA GLY A 117 5.80 8.71 3.39
C GLY A 117 6.28 7.72 2.32
N THR A 118 5.44 7.45 1.30
CA THR A 118 5.82 6.61 0.15
C THR A 118 7.02 7.17 -0.61
N LEU A 119 7.03 8.48 -0.87
CA LEU A 119 8.14 9.18 -1.55
C LEU A 119 9.44 9.06 -0.75
N GLN A 120 9.40 9.33 0.56
CA GLN A 120 10.57 9.30 1.43
C GLN A 120 11.15 7.89 1.53
N MET A 121 10.31 6.88 1.76
CA MET A 121 10.71 5.48 1.77
C MET A 121 11.37 5.08 0.45
N THR A 122 10.74 5.41 -0.67
CA THR A 122 11.30 5.12 -2.00
C THR A 122 12.67 5.77 -2.18
N ARG A 123 12.80 7.07 -1.88
CA ARG A 123 14.07 7.81 -2.01
C ARG A 123 15.18 7.28 -1.12
N ALA A 124 14.87 6.91 0.13
CA ALA A 124 15.84 6.41 1.07
C ALA A 124 16.44 5.06 0.62
N PHE A 125 15.61 4.18 0.09
CA PHE A 125 16.04 2.84 -0.32
C PHE A 125 16.59 2.77 -1.75
N LEU A 126 16.20 3.67 -2.65
CA LEU A 126 16.56 3.61 -4.07
C LEU A 126 18.07 3.49 -4.34
N PRO A 127 18.98 4.24 -3.68
CA PRO A 127 20.42 4.07 -3.88
C PRO A 127 20.92 2.65 -3.57
N HIS A 128 20.36 2.03 -2.52
CA HIS A 128 20.72 0.67 -2.11
C HIS A 128 20.17 -0.38 -3.09
N LEU A 129 18.98 -0.15 -3.65
CA LEU A 129 18.36 -1.02 -4.65
C LEU A 129 19.10 -0.97 -5.99
N LEU A 130 19.55 0.21 -6.40
CA LEU A 130 20.35 0.38 -7.62
C LEU A 130 21.70 -0.36 -7.57
N ALA A 131 22.25 -0.57 -6.38
CA ALA A 131 23.47 -1.34 -6.17
C ALA A 131 23.27 -2.87 -6.19
N ARG A 132 22.01 -3.34 -6.31
CA ARG A 132 21.71 -4.78 -6.35
C ARG A 132 21.69 -5.31 -7.79
N PRO A 133 22.03 -6.60 -8.02
CA PRO A 133 21.92 -7.21 -9.35
C PRO A 133 20.47 -7.37 -9.82
N SER A 134 19.53 -7.37 -8.90
CA SER A 134 18.08 -7.39 -9.17
C SER A 134 17.34 -6.86 -7.94
N ALA A 135 16.51 -5.85 -8.13
CA ALA A 135 15.73 -5.22 -7.06
C ALA A 135 14.33 -4.84 -7.52
N HIS A 136 13.45 -4.52 -6.55
CA HIS A 136 12.06 -4.18 -6.86
C HIS A 136 11.48 -3.13 -5.92
N VAL A 137 10.76 -2.16 -6.48
CA VAL A 137 9.91 -1.22 -5.75
C VAL A 137 8.45 -1.51 -6.08
N VAL A 138 7.63 -1.74 -5.06
CA VAL A 138 6.18 -1.87 -5.18
C VAL A 138 5.52 -0.73 -4.43
N ASN A 139 4.73 0.09 -5.11
CA ASN A 139 3.94 1.13 -4.48
C ASN A 139 2.45 0.79 -4.55
N VAL A 140 1.80 0.79 -3.40
CA VAL A 140 0.38 0.50 -3.29
C VAL A 140 -0.42 1.79 -3.37
N SER A 141 -1.06 2.01 -4.53
CA SER A 141 -2.06 3.04 -4.74
C SER A 141 -3.45 2.54 -4.27
N SER A 142 -4.46 2.73 -5.05
CA SER A 142 -5.85 2.28 -4.84
C SER A 142 -6.61 2.42 -6.16
N MET A 143 -7.72 1.73 -6.34
CA MET A 143 -8.68 2.08 -7.40
C MET A 143 -9.16 3.53 -7.26
N GLY A 144 -9.21 4.08 -6.04
CA GLY A 144 -9.46 5.51 -5.79
C GLY A 144 -8.40 6.45 -6.38
N GLY A 145 -7.23 5.96 -6.78
CA GLY A 145 -6.20 6.75 -7.47
C GLY A 145 -6.45 6.95 -8.97
N PHE A 146 -7.45 6.30 -9.56
CA PHE A 146 -7.90 6.54 -10.93
C PHE A 146 -9.42 6.72 -11.05
N LEU A 147 -10.20 6.26 -10.07
CA LEU A 147 -11.65 6.35 -10.03
C LEU A 147 -12.09 7.31 -8.92
N PRO A 148 -12.89 8.36 -9.21
CA PRO A 148 -13.34 9.28 -8.17
C PRO A 148 -14.33 8.61 -7.23
N VAL A 149 -14.06 8.69 -5.92
CA VAL A 149 -14.92 8.17 -4.86
C VAL A 149 -15.42 9.35 -4.02
N PRO A 150 -16.72 9.69 -4.08
CA PRO A 150 -17.30 10.75 -3.26
C PRO A 150 -17.04 10.52 -1.76
N GLY A 151 -16.70 11.57 -1.03
CA GLY A 151 -16.31 11.49 0.38
C GLY A 151 -14.88 11.02 0.63
N GLN A 152 -14.16 10.61 -0.42
CA GLN A 152 -12.75 10.21 -0.37
C GLN A 152 -11.89 10.99 -1.38
N THR A 153 -12.28 12.23 -1.66
CA THR A 153 -11.66 13.06 -2.72
C THR A 153 -10.16 13.25 -2.49
N LEU A 154 -9.74 13.60 -1.27
CA LEU A 154 -8.34 13.83 -0.96
C LEU A 154 -7.55 12.51 -0.87
N TYR A 155 -8.14 11.45 -0.29
CA TYR A 155 -7.55 10.12 -0.35
C TYR A 155 -7.27 9.71 -1.80
N GLY A 156 -8.26 9.86 -2.68
CA GLY A 156 -8.11 9.60 -4.11
C GLY A 156 -6.97 10.41 -4.73
N ALA A 157 -6.91 11.72 -4.44
CA ALA A 157 -5.84 12.60 -4.90
C ALA A 157 -4.45 12.12 -4.42
N SER A 158 -4.31 11.74 -3.14
CA SER A 158 -3.06 11.20 -2.59
C SER A 158 -2.62 9.91 -3.31
N LYS A 159 -3.58 9.02 -3.61
CA LYS A 159 -3.31 7.76 -4.32
C LYS A 159 -3.07 7.96 -5.82
N ALA A 160 -3.65 8.99 -6.44
CA ALA A 160 -3.32 9.43 -7.79
C ALA A 160 -1.89 10.01 -7.87
N ALA A 161 -1.46 10.75 -6.85
CA ALA A 161 -0.09 11.23 -6.74
C ALA A 161 0.91 10.06 -6.62
N VAL A 162 0.62 9.04 -5.79
CA VAL A 162 1.43 7.81 -5.71
C VAL A 162 1.46 7.08 -7.06
N LYS A 163 0.32 7.01 -7.76
CA LYS A 163 0.26 6.42 -9.09
C LYS A 163 1.27 7.10 -10.03
N LEU A 164 1.15 8.42 -10.21
CA LEU A 164 1.98 9.14 -11.17
C LEU A 164 3.46 9.16 -10.78
N LEU A 165 3.76 9.28 -9.47
CA LEU A 165 5.13 9.12 -8.94
C LEU A 165 5.71 7.76 -9.34
N THR A 166 4.94 6.68 -9.21
CA THR A 166 5.42 5.32 -9.51
C THR A 166 5.59 5.08 -11.01
N GLU A 167 4.69 5.63 -11.82
CA GLU A 167 4.77 5.57 -13.30
C GLU A 167 6.00 6.33 -13.81
N GLY A 168 6.28 7.53 -13.24
CA GLY A 168 7.49 8.29 -13.54
C GLY A 168 8.76 7.54 -13.11
N LEU A 169 8.78 7.00 -11.90
CA LEU A 169 9.89 6.21 -11.39
C LEU A 169 10.17 4.96 -12.26
N HIS A 170 9.14 4.30 -12.76
CA HIS A 170 9.29 3.18 -13.68
C HIS A 170 10.02 3.61 -14.96
N ALA A 171 9.69 4.77 -15.51
CA ALA A 171 10.34 5.30 -16.71
C ALA A 171 11.80 5.71 -16.44
N GLU A 172 12.07 6.37 -15.30
CA GLU A 172 13.42 6.79 -14.89
C GLU A 172 14.36 5.60 -14.66
N LEU A 173 13.84 4.47 -14.19
CA LEU A 173 14.62 3.28 -13.88
C LEU A 173 14.72 2.28 -15.05
N ALA A 174 14.25 2.65 -16.23
CA ALA A 174 14.39 1.83 -17.42
C ALA A 174 15.89 1.56 -17.70
N GLY A 175 16.23 0.29 -17.95
CA GLY A 175 17.64 -0.13 -18.15
C GLY A 175 18.44 -0.39 -16.87
N THR A 176 17.91 -0.09 -15.69
CA THR A 176 18.53 -0.43 -14.40
C THR A 176 18.09 -1.82 -13.89
N PRO A 177 18.75 -2.37 -12.87
CA PRO A 177 18.33 -3.63 -12.25
C PRO A 177 17.06 -3.51 -11.39
N VAL A 178 16.53 -2.30 -11.18
CA VAL A 178 15.34 -2.06 -10.33
C VAL A 178 14.07 -2.13 -11.16
N ARG A 179 13.18 -3.05 -10.81
CA ARG A 179 11.82 -3.11 -11.38
C ARG A 179 10.84 -2.33 -10.50
N VAL A 180 9.78 -1.81 -11.11
CA VAL A 180 8.78 -0.99 -10.42
C VAL A 180 7.40 -1.52 -10.74
N THR A 181 6.59 -1.73 -9.71
CA THR A 181 5.19 -2.15 -9.81
C THR A 181 4.28 -1.15 -9.12
N ILE A 182 3.25 -0.69 -9.82
CA ILE A 182 2.12 0.04 -9.23
C ILE A 182 0.94 -0.89 -9.00
N VAL A 183 0.37 -0.86 -7.79
CA VAL A 183 -0.74 -1.72 -7.39
C VAL A 183 -1.99 -0.89 -7.14
N PHE A 184 -3.12 -1.35 -7.64
CA PHE A 184 -4.45 -0.75 -7.46
C PHE A 184 -5.39 -1.75 -6.79
N PRO A 185 -5.43 -1.81 -5.45
CA PRO A 185 -6.42 -2.60 -4.75
C PRO A 185 -7.83 -2.02 -4.93
N GLY A 186 -8.82 -2.90 -5.07
CA GLY A 186 -10.22 -2.60 -4.86
C GLY A 186 -10.57 -2.58 -3.38
N ALA A 187 -11.79 -3.01 -3.06
CA ALA A 187 -12.23 -3.19 -1.66
C ALA A 187 -11.56 -4.44 -1.07
N ILE A 188 -10.59 -4.26 -0.20
CA ILE A 188 -9.88 -5.34 0.48
C ILE A 188 -10.34 -5.44 1.93
N ALA A 189 -10.52 -6.66 2.44
CA ALA A 189 -10.86 -6.94 3.84
C ALA A 189 -9.67 -6.57 4.76
N THR A 190 -9.65 -5.35 5.25
CA THR A 190 -8.60 -4.80 6.12
C THR A 190 -9.17 -3.90 7.20
N ASP A 191 -8.40 -3.64 8.24
CA ASP A 191 -8.73 -2.70 9.32
C ASP A 191 -8.41 -1.23 8.96
N ILE A 192 -8.37 -0.85 7.68
CA ILE A 192 -7.93 0.50 7.28
C ILE A 192 -8.79 1.61 7.90
N THR A 193 -10.08 1.41 8.00
CA THR A 193 -11.01 2.35 8.66
C THR A 193 -10.66 2.53 10.12
N LYS A 194 -10.54 1.41 10.87
CA LYS A 194 -10.13 1.41 12.28
C LYS A 194 -8.76 2.05 12.47
N ASN A 195 -7.80 1.69 11.62
CA ASN A 195 -6.43 2.21 11.69
C ASN A 195 -6.34 3.70 11.35
N SER A 196 -7.26 4.21 10.54
CA SER A 196 -7.36 5.63 10.20
C SER A 196 -8.16 6.45 11.23
N GLY A 197 -8.78 5.79 12.22
CA GLY A 197 -9.69 6.43 13.18
C GLY A 197 -10.99 6.93 12.50
N VAL A 198 -11.45 6.24 11.45
CA VAL A 198 -12.61 6.64 10.63
C VAL A 198 -13.71 5.64 10.79
N THR A 199 -14.93 6.14 10.99
CA THR A 199 -16.17 5.35 10.93
C THR A 199 -16.86 5.62 9.60
N ILE A 200 -17.33 4.58 8.92
CA ILE A 200 -18.15 4.73 7.70
C ILE A 200 -19.62 4.76 8.12
N PRO A 201 -20.32 5.89 7.96
CA PRO A 201 -21.73 5.97 8.29
C PRO A 201 -22.57 4.99 7.45
N GLY A 202 -23.56 4.33 8.06
CA GLY A 202 -24.55 3.53 7.33
C GLY A 202 -24.05 2.20 6.73
N VAL A 203 -22.78 1.83 6.91
CA VAL A 203 -22.27 0.53 6.48
C VAL A 203 -22.36 -0.47 7.64
N ASP A 204 -23.28 -1.40 7.52
CA ASP A 204 -23.27 -2.64 8.30
C ASP A 204 -22.41 -3.65 7.53
N PRO A 205 -21.23 -4.03 8.05
CA PRO A 205 -20.34 -4.96 7.35
C PRO A 205 -21.00 -6.32 7.04
N GLU A 206 -21.98 -6.73 7.85
CA GLU A 206 -22.69 -8.01 7.68
C GLU A 206 -23.76 -7.94 6.58
N LYS A 207 -24.27 -6.75 6.27
CA LYS A 207 -25.32 -6.52 5.26
C LYS A 207 -24.78 -6.04 3.92
N SER A 208 -23.47 -5.78 3.82
CA SER A 208 -22.87 -5.36 2.56
C SER A 208 -22.99 -6.46 1.49
N ARG A 209 -23.64 -6.13 0.36
CA ARG A 209 -23.75 -7.04 -0.81
C ARG A 209 -22.42 -7.34 -1.47
N LEU A 210 -21.42 -6.50 -1.28
CA LEU A 210 -20.08 -6.66 -1.82
C LEU A 210 -19.16 -7.17 -0.70
N LYS A 211 -18.78 -8.45 -0.76
CA LYS A 211 -17.76 -9.00 0.14
C LYS A 211 -16.40 -8.46 -0.29
N PRO A 212 -15.66 -7.79 0.62
CA PRO A 212 -14.31 -7.32 0.31
C PRO A 212 -13.40 -8.50 -0.09
N TYR A 213 -12.47 -8.24 -0.99
CA TYR A 213 -11.49 -9.25 -1.41
C TYR A 213 -10.55 -9.61 -0.25
N PRO A 214 -10.29 -10.90 0.03
CA PRO A 214 -9.46 -11.31 1.15
C PRO A 214 -8.04 -10.75 1.07
N ALA A 215 -7.50 -10.23 2.19
CA ALA A 215 -6.20 -9.59 2.24
C ALA A 215 -5.04 -10.56 1.95
N ASP A 216 -5.15 -11.83 2.37
CA ASP A 216 -4.19 -12.88 2.05
C ASP A 216 -4.13 -13.20 0.56
N ARG A 217 -5.29 -13.20 -0.14
CA ARG A 217 -5.33 -13.36 -1.59
C ARG A 217 -4.76 -12.13 -2.30
N ALA A 218 -5.06 -10.94 -1.80
CA ALA A 218 -4.49 -9.71 -2.33
C ALA A 218 -2.95 -9.71 -2.23
N ALA A 219 -2.41 -10.17 -1.10
CA ALA A 219 -0.97 -10.31 -0.91
C ALA A 219 -0.35 -11.28 -1.92
N ARG A 220 -0.97 -12.45 -2.13
CA ARG A 220 -0.52 -13.42 -3.15
C ARG A 220 -0.53 -12.84 -4.56
N ASP A 221 -1.62 -12.18 -4.96
CA ASP A 221 -1.74 -11.55 -6.29
C ASP A 221 -0.65 -10.49 -6.51
N ILE A 222 -0.36 -9.67 -5.50
CA ILE A 222 0.68 -8.64 -5.55
C ILE A 222 2.07 -9.27 -5.70
N LEU A 223 2.41 -10.25 -4.88
CA LEU A 223 3.72 -10.88 -4.93
C LEU A 223 3.91 -11.71 -6.21
N ASP A 224 2.88 -12.37 -6.70
CA ASP A 224 2.91 -13.05 -8.00
C ASP A 224 3.18 -12.08 -9.14
N ALA A 225 2.59 -10.90 -9.09
CA ALA A 225 2.83 -9.84 -10.07
C ALA A 225 4.23 -9.26 -9.95
N MET A 226 4.72 -9.01 -8.73
CA MET A 226 6.08 -8.59 -8.45
C MET A 226 7.10 -9.58 -9.00
N GLU A 227 6.91 -10.88 -8.76
CA GLU A 227 7.79 -11.94 -9.25
C GLU A 227 7.81 -12.10 -10.78
N ARG A 228 6.73 -11.65 -11.45
CA ARG A 228 6.60 -11.62 -12.92
C ARG A 228 6.94 -10.26 -13.52
N ASP A 229 7.50 -9.34 -12.72
CA ASP A 229 7.87 -7.98 -13.13
C ASP A 229 6.71 -7.21 -13.80
N ARG A 230 5.47 -7.41 -13.31
CA ARG A 230 4.30 -6.71 -13.83
C ARG A 230 4.33 -5.24 -13.43
N TYR A 231 4.28 -4.36 -14.42
CA TYR A 231 4.26 -2.91 -14.22
C TYR A 231 3.02 -2.45 -13.45
N ARG A 232 1.84 -2.92 -13.81
CA ARG A 232 0.53 -2.49 -13.30
C ARG A 232 -0.31 -3.67 -12.86
N VAL A 233 -0.82 -3.60 -11.63
CA VAL A 233 -1.57 -4.68 -10.99
C VAL A 233 -2.90 -4.17 -10.44
N LEU A 234 -3.99 -4.76 -10.88
CA LEU A 234 -5.34 -4.56 -10.36
C LEU A 234 -5.68 -5.74 -9.44
N VAL A 235 -5.96 -5.46 -8.17
CA VAL A 235 -6.23 -6.48 -7.15
C VAL A 235 -7.71 -6.45 -6.78
N GLY A 236 -8.36 -7.60 -6.94
CA GLY A 236 -9.78 -7.76 -6.75
C GLY A 236 -10.59 -7.63 -8.05
N PRO A 237 -11.77 -8.27 -8.13
CA PRO A 237 -12.62 -8.24 -9.32
C PRO A 237 -13.23 -6.86 -9.58
N ASP A 238 -13.54 -6.12 -8.53
CA ASP A 238 -14.07 -4.76 -8.56
C ASP A 238 -13.08 -3.78 -9.20
N ALA A 239 -11.80 -3.80 -8.79
CA ALA A 239 -10.78 -2.95 -9.38
C ALA A 239 -10.61 -3.21 -10.88
N LYS A 240 -10.66 -4.48 -11.31
CA LYS A 240 -10.55 -4.87 -12.73
C LYS A 240 -11.73 -4.37 -13.55
N LEU A 241 -12.94 -4.58 -13.05
CA LEU A 241 -14.16 -4.13 -13.72
C LEU A 241 -14.23 -2.61 -13.85
N LEU A 242 -13.98 -1.91 -12.73
CA LEU A 242 -14.09 -0.45 -12.66
C LEU A 242 -12.98 0.26 -13.43
N ASP A 243 -11.77 -0.32 -13.52
CA ASP A 243 -10.72 0.20 -14.39
C ASP A 243 -11.13 0.15 -15.87
N ALA A 244 -11.69 -0.98 -16.31
CA ALA A 244 -12.16 -1.12 -17.68
C ALA A 244 -13.29 -0.14 -18.00
N LEU A 245 -14.28 -0.02 -17.13
CA LEU A 245 -15.40 0.92 -17.28
C LEU A 245 -14.92 2.38 -17.30
N TYR A 246 -14.01 2.75 -16.41
CA TYR A 246 -13.49 4.12 -16.33
C TYR A 246 -12.68 4.50 -17.58
N ARG A 247 -11.88 3.58 -18.12
CA ARG A 247 -11.13 3.80 -19.37
C ARG A 247 -12.01 4.01 -20.58
N LEU A 248 -13.12 3.27 -20.65
CA LEU A 248 -14.06 3.37 -21.79
C LEU A 248 -14.99 4.59 -21.67
N HIS A 249 -15.54 4.83 -20.47
CA HIS A 249 -16.55 5.87 -20.22
C HIS A 249 -16.35 6.54 -18.87
N PRO A 250 -15.33 7.42 -18.69
CA PRO A 250 -14.96 7.96 -17.37
C PRO A 250 -16.14 8.68 -16.68
N ARG A 251 -16.92 9.48 -17.41
CA ARG A 251 -18.08 10.17 -16.84
C ARG A 251 -19.17 9.21 -16.35
N ARG A 252 -19.46 8.14 -17.09
CA ARG A 252 -20.48 7.15 -16.71
C ARG A 252 -20.03 6.31 -15.52
N ALA A 253 -18.76 5.90 -15.50
CA ALA A 253 -18.18 5.18 -14.37
C ALA A 253 -18.18 6.04 -13.10
N ALA A 254 -17.80 7.31 -13.19
CA ALA A 254 -17.87 8.25 -12.07
C ALA A 254 -19.31 8.43 -11.57
N ALA A 255 -20.29 8.60 -12.47
CA ALA A 255 -21.69 8.73 -12.09
C ALA A 255 -22.24 7.44 -11.42
N PHE A 256 -21.85 6.27 -11.91
CA PHE A 256 -22.21 4.99 -11.31
C PHE A 256 -21.68 4.88 -9.87
N ILE A 257 -20.41 5.18 -9.64
CA ILE A 257 -19.82 5.17 -8.29
C ILE A 257 -20.48 6.21 -7.39
N ALA A 258 -20.72 7.42 -7.91
CA ALA A 258 -21.41 8.46 -7.13
C ALA A 258 -22.81 8.01 -6.67
N ALA A 259 -23.56 7.30 -7.51
CA ALA A 259 -24.86 6.75 -7.15
C ALA A 259 -24.76 5.67 -6.07
N GLN A 260 -23.75 4.76 -6.16
CA GLN A 260 -23.52 3.71 -5.15
C GLN A 260 -23.08 4.27 -3.79
N MET A 261 -22.35 5.38 -3.79
CA MET A 261 -21.78 5.98 -2.58
C MET A 261 -22.65 7.08 -1.97
N LYS A 262 -23.81 7.36 -2.57
CA LYS A 262 -24.69 8.47 -2.14
C LYS A 262 -25.12 8.37 -0.67
N GLU A 263 -25.40 7.16 -0.19
CA GLU A 263 -25.85 6.90 1.18
C GLU A 263 -24.73 7.01 2.23
N LEU A 264 -23.47 7.01 1.79
CA LEU A 264 -22.30 7.11 2.68
C LEU A 264 -21.89 8.55 2.99
N LEU A 265 -22.46 9.52 2.26
CA LEU A 265 -22.18 10.93 2.49
C LEU A 265 -23.25 11.52 3.41
N PRO A 266 -22.87 12.16 4.51
CA PRO A 266 -23.81 12.95 5.30
C PRO A 266 -24.43 14.03 4.42
N SER A 267 -25.72 14.30 4.66
CA SER A 267 -26.51 15.36 4.01
C SER A 267 -25.89 16.73 4.17
#